data_5f0871fe355303636c28ad12cc8bf781
#
_entry.id   5f0871fe355303636c28ad12cc8bf781
#
_cell.length_a   1.000
_cell.length_b   1.000
_cell.length_c   1.000
_cell.angle_alpha   90.00
_cell.angle_beta   90.00
_cell.angle_gamma   90.00
#
_symmetry.space_group_name_H-M   'P 1'
#
loop_
_entity.id
_entity.type
_entity.pdbx_description
1 polymer ?
#
loop_
_entity_poly.entity_id
_entity_poly.type
_entity_poly.pdbx_seq_one_letter_code
_entity_poly.pdbx_strand_id
1 'polypeptide(L)'
;MSRSQPTFVVALVLVLAVLGATLAGAVLTVGRGPVGCPHLPTPHVAGARILAVTAVGRADAPTRCDITVVLTHPPLGDRVRIELRLPRTAWNGRFQAVGGGGFTAGSFGHTLADAVRRGYAAASTDAGLATPRTGHPAWALRRNRTVDAGRLTNFAYRSVHDMSRVGEQVVTAFYGRPPAYSYFTGCSTGGRQGLAEAQRYPGDFDGIIAAAPAIYWNRLTIAQLWPQVVMNEAGVYPTACELEAFNRAAVAACDRDDGRVDGVIDRPETCRFDPGRLVGTAVHCQGTTNHISRSVADVVRRIWQGPTTRTGRQLWYGLLPGASFGWLAGTAKPLFGPRHGAPFPVAADWVRYFLRRQPGFDPATIRYPEFERLFTESLAGYSAVIGSDDPDLSAFRAAGGKMITWHGLADQAVFPQGTIEYRQQVEAVMGGARATDDFYRVFLAPGVAHCAGGAGPVPTDPLAALVDWVEHGRAPDTLPAATTDARRPPVAHNLCRYPRTAQAC
;
A
#
# COMPACT_ATOMS: atom_id res chain seq x y z
N MET A 1 -40.19 19.83 61.74
CA MET A 1 -40.64 18.95 62.83
C MET A 1 -39.70 17.78 62.85
N SER A 2 -38.78 17.81 63.74
CA SER A 2 -38.61 17.17 65.06
C SER A 2 -38.08 15.76 64.89
N ARG A 3 -36.77 15.60 65.18
CA ARG A 3 -36.14 14.88 66.28
C ARG A 3 -36.40 13.35 66.29
N SER A 4 -35.49 12.43 66.53
CA SER A 4 -34.36 12.38 67.51
C SER A 4 -33.57 11.08 67.32
N GLN A 5 -32.30 11.10 67.55
CA GLN A 5 -31.52 9.94 68.05
C GLN A 5 -31.79 9.72 69.56
N PRO A 6 -31.43 8.58 70.15
CA PRO A 6 -30.11 8.34 70.72
C PRO A 6 -29.64 6.87 70.78
N THR A 7 -28.37 6.60 70.71
CA THR A 7 -27.27 6.36 71.72
C THR A 7 -27.27 5.06 72.55
N PHE A 8 -26.05 4.38 72.47
CA PHE A 8 -25.35 3.53 73.46
C PHE A 8 -25.88 2.13 73.78
N VAL A 9 -25.00 1.08 73.71
CA VAL A 9 -24.20 0.63 74.85
C VAL A 9 -23.16 -0.42 74.38
N VAL A 10 -21.94 -0.27 74.88
CA VAL A 10 -20.79 -1.16 74.88
C VAL A 10 -21.01 -2.36 75.76
N ALA A 11 -20.58 -3.56 75.36
CA ALA A 11 -20.18 -4.62 76.26
C ALA A 11 -19.00 -5.42 75.67
N LEU A 12 -17.91 -5.31 76.38
CA LEU A 12 -16.67 -6.04 76.31
C LEU A 12 -16.77 -7.35 77.03
N VAL A 13 -16.50 -8.53 76.47
CA VAL A 13 -16.11 -9.74 77.21
C VAL A 13 -14.96 -10.43 76.43
N LEU A 14 -13.79 -10.44 77.08
CA LEU A 14 -12.68 -11.34 76.86
C LEU A 14 -13.07 -12.76 77.31
N VAL A 15 -12.51 -13.81 76.63
CA VAL A 15 -11.70 -14.87 77.23
C VAL A 15 -11.37 -16.02 76.30
N LEU A 16 -10.03 -16.27 76.12
CA LEU A 16 -9.26 -17.50 76.00
C LEU A 16 -9.31 -18.40 74.72
N ALA A 17 -8.19 -18.39 74.12
CA ALA A 17 -7.36 -19.36 73.43
C ALA A 17 -7.69 -20.85 73.47
N VAL A 18 -7.70 -21.50 72.30
CA VAL A 18 -7.18 -22.88 72.12
C VAL A 18 -6.44 -22.93 70.80
N LEU A 19 -5.20 -23.33 70.83
CA LEU A 19 -4.36 -23.64 69.73
C LEU A 19 -4.95 -24.79 68.88
N GLY A 20 -5.16 -24.52 67.57
CA GLY A 20 -5.39 -25.50 66.55
C GLY A 20 -4.53 -25.11 65.32
N ALA A 21 -3.37 -25.69 65.23
CA ALA A 21 -2.52 -25.52 64.04
C ALA A 21 -3.14 -26.26 62.87
N THR A 22 -3.82 -25.52 61.99
CA THR A 22 -4.11 -25.99 60.65
C THR A 22 -3.11 -25.35 59.67
N LEU A 23 -2.24 -26.16 59.12
CA LEU A 23 -1.38 -25.84 57.99
C LEU A 23 -2.28 -25.50 56.76
N ALA A 24 -2.63 -24.22 56.64
CA ALA A 24 -3.13 -23.70 55.40
C ALA A 24 -1.93 -23.54 54.48
N GLY A 25 -1.76 -24.47 53.53
CA GLY A 25 -0.79 -24.35 52.46
C GLY A 25 -1.08 -23.05 51.67
N ALA A 26 -0.26 -22.03 51.90
CA ALA A 26 -0.19 -20.88 51.01
C ALA A 26 0.27 -21.37 49.66
N VAL A 27 -0.68 -21.56 48.73
CA VAL A 27 -0.37 -21.63 47.32
C VAL A 27 0.21 -20.27 46.93
N LEU A 28 1.53 -20.18 46.98
CA LEU A 28 2.27 -19.10 46.35
C LEU A 28 1.93 -19.17 44.85
N THR A 29 0.95 -18.38 44.42
CA THR A 29 0.83 -17.99 43.03
C THR A 29 2.12 -17.23 42.68
N VAL A 30 3.10 -17.95 42.19
CA VAL A 30 4.26 -17.37 41.52
C VAL A 30 3.65 -16.58 40.37
N GLY A 31 3.43 -15.29 40.61
CA GLY A 31 3.14 -14.34 39.54
C GLY A 31 4.27 -14.49 38.55
N ARG A 32 4.00 -15.12 37.41
CA ARG A 32 4.93 -15.12 36.28
C ARG A 32 5.16 -13.65 35.94
N GLY A 33 6.27 -13.09 36.39
CA GLY A 33 6.78 -11.81 35.92
C GLY A 33 6.81 -11.81 34.41
N PRO A 34 6.85 -10.65 33.75
CA PRO A 34 6.89 -10.57 32.30
C PRO A 34 8.01 -11.47 31.80
N VAL A 35 7.66 -12.53 31.08
CA VAL A 35 8.63 -13.49 30.55
C VAL A 35 9.46 -12.73 29.54
N GLY A 36 10.71 -12.40 29.87
CA GLY A 36 11.62 -11.63 29.03
C GLY A 36 11.81 -12.29 27.67
N CYS A 37 12.01 -11.48 26.62
CA CYS A 37 12.50 -11.98 25.35
C CYS A 37 13.96 -12.38 25.48
N PRO A 38 14.44 -13.41 24.74
CA PRO A 38 15.83 -13.82 24.81
C PRO A 38 16.76 -12.70 24.29
N HIS A 39 17.99 -12.69 24.80
CA HIS A 39 19.04 -11.89 24.18
C HIS A 39 19.38 -12.47 22.80
N LEU A 40 19.37 -11.63 21.77
CA LEU A 40 19.60 -12.05 20.40
C LEU A 40 21.01 -11.62 19.95
N PRO A 41 21.71 -12.46 19.20
CA PRO A 41 22.98 -12.07 18.59
C PRO A 41 22.75 -10.93 17.58
N THR A 42 23.79 -10.13 17.37
CA THR A 42 23.79 -9.06 16.38
C THR A 42 23.74 -9.66 14.97
N PRO A 43 22.72 -9.37 14.15
CA PRO A 43 22.68 -9.84 12.77
C PRO A 43 23.75 -9.17 11.92
N HIS A 44 24.10 -9.80 10.81
CA HIS A 44 25.04 -9.27 9.84
C HIS A 44 24.34 -8.95 8.51
N VAL A 45 24.54 -7.72 8.03
CA VAL A 45 24.03 -7.27 6.72
C VAL A 45 25.20 -6.70 5.93
N ALA A 46 25.42 -7.18 4.73
CA ALA A 46 26.51 -6.71 3.88
C ALA A 46 26.36 -5.21 3.56
N GLY A 47 27.43 -4.44 3.72
CA GLY A 47 27.42 -3.00 3.49
C GLY A 47 26.72 -2.18 4.59
N ALA A 48 26.17 -2.80 5.62
CA ALA A 48 25.58 -2.13 6.76
C ALA A 48 26.31 -2.43 8.07
N ARG A 49 26.15 -1.55 9.04
CA ARG A 49 26.62 -1.73 10.41
C ARG A 49 25.43 -1.68 11.37
N ILE A 50 25.26 -2.71 12.17
CA ILE A 50 24.23 -2.74 13.20
C ILE A 50 24.63 -1.81 14.35
N LEU A 51 23.74 -0.93 14.75
CA LEU A 51 23.93 0.04 15.83
C LEU A 51 23.29 -0.44 17.14
N ALA A 52 22.17 -1.15 17.06
CA ALA A 52 21.48 -1.67 18.23
C ALA A 52 20.57 -2.86 17.85
N VAL A 53 20.43 -3.79 18.79
CA VAL A 53 19.41 -4.84 18.79
C VAL A 53 18.71 -4.78 20.15
N THR A 54 17.40 -4.59 20.15
CA THR A 54 16.59 -4.54 21.36
C THR A 54 15.45 -5.54 21.26
N ALA A 55 15.28 -6.39 22.28
CA ALA A 55 14.18 -7.34 22.36
C ALA A 55 13.37 -7.06 23.63
N VAL A 56 12.07 -6.84 23.47
CA VAL A 56 11.17 -6.44 24.55
C VAL A 56 9.96 -7.36 24.59
N GLY A 57 9.72 -7.99 25.74
CA GLY A 57 8.43 -8.63 26.07
C GLY A 57 7.46 -7.58 26.60
N ARG A 58 6.26 -7.56 26.07
CA ARG A 58 5.22 -6.60 26.49
C ARG A 58 4.20 -7.29 27.37
N ALA A 59 3.84 -6.65 28.48
CA ALA A 59 2.81 -7.17 29.39
C ALA A 59 1.42 -7.23 28.71
N ASP A 60 1.11 -6.28 27.84
CA ASP A 60 -0.12 -6.22 27.03
C ASP A 60 -0.14 -7.20 25.84
N ALA A 61 0.98 -7.84 25.54
CA ALA A 61 1.10 -8.82 24.47
C ALA A 61 2.09 -9.95 24.83
N PRO A 62 1.79 -10.77 25.87
CA PRO A 62 2.74 -11.75 26.41
C PRO A 62 3.06 -12.91 25.46
N THR A 63 2.28 -13.07 24.41
CA THR A 63 2.42 -14.14 23.41
C THR A 63 3.41 -13.84 22.29
N ARG A 64 4.06 -12.65 22.33
CA ARG A 64 5.05 -12.26 21.31
C ARG A 64 6.25 -11.54 21.92
N CYS A 65 7.34 -11.51 21.15
CA CYS A 65 8.47 -10.63 21.37
C CYS A 65 8.50 -9.54 20.28
N ASP A 66 8.65 -8.29 20.72
CA ASP A 66 8.87 -7.15 19.85
C ASP A 66 10.39 -6.86 19.80
N ILE A 67 10.98 -6.92 18.60
CA ILE A 67 12.42 -6.75 18.39
C ILE A 67 12.61 -5.53 17.49
N THR A 68 13.58 -4.70 17.84
CA THR A 68 13.99 -3.56 17.03
C THR A 68 15.48 -3.72 16.71
N VAL A 69 15.80 -3.71 15.43
CA VAL A 69 17.17 -3.63 14.92
C VAL A 69 17.35 -2.26 14.28
N VAL A 70 18.43 -1.57 14.67
CA VAL A 70 18.82 -0.29 14.07
C VAL A 70 20.15 -0.49 13.37
N LEU A 71 20.21 -0.13 12.10
CA LEU A 71 21.41 -0.20 11.28
C LEU A 71 21.72 1.13 10.57
N THR A 72 22.92 1.22 10.03
CA THR A 72 23.40 2.36 9.22
C THR A 72 24.25 1.85 8.06
N HIS A 73 24.28 2.60 6.97
CA HIS A 73 25.11 2.33 5.79
C HIS A 73 26.28 3.33 5.74
N PRO A 74 27.50 2.99 6.22
CA PRO A 74 28.65 3.88 6.06
C PRO A 74 28.97 4.13 4.58
N PRO A 75 29.32 5.38 4.17
CA PRO A 75 29.49 6.59 4.99
C PRO A 75 28.21 7.45 5.10
N LEU A 76 26.99 6.94 4.76
CA LEU A 76 25.75 7.75 4.65
C LEU A 76 25.29 8.31 6.00
N GLY A 77 25.57 7.62 7.12
CA GLY A 77 25.15 8.05 8.45
C GLY A 77 23.63 8.02 8.66
N ASP A 78 22.92 7.24 7.84
CA ASP A 78 21.49 6.98 8.01
C ASP A 78 21.23 6.11 9.25
N ARG A 79 19.97 6.06 9.69
CA ARG A 79 19.53 5.20 10.79
C ARG A 79 18.27 4.49 10.36
N VAL A 80 18.42 3.28 9.85
CA VAL A 80 17.33 2.41 9.42
C VAL A 80 16.85 1.60 10.62
N ARG A 81 15.55 1.66 10.92
CA ARG A 81 14.92 0.88 11.95
C ARG A 81 14.08 -0.23 11.31
N ILE A 82 14.35 -1.46 11.73
CA ILE A 82 13.58 -2.64 11.37
C ILE A 82 12.88 -3.12 12.64
N GLU A 83 11.56 -3.18 12.60
CA GLU A 83 10.75 -3.78 13.67
C GLU A 83 10.32 -5.18 13.28
N LEU A 84 10.56 -6.12 14.21
CA LEU A 84 10.08 -7.50 14.08
C LEU A 84 9.13 -7.83 15.23
N ARG A 85 8.14 -8.65 14.94
CA ARG A 85 7.24 -9.23 15.94
C ARG A 85 7.24 -10.74 15.77
N LEU A 86 7.66 -11.43 16.80
CA LEU A 86 7.85 -12.88 16.77
C LEU A 86 6.87 -13.55 17.72
N PRO A 87 5.96 -14.44 17.25
CA PRO A 87 5.12 -15.26 18.09
C PRO A 87 5.99 -16.09 19.03
N ARG A 88 5.70 -16.10 20.34
CA ARG A 88 6.38 -16.97 21.32
C ARG A 88 5.82 -18.39 21.32
N THR A 89 4.59 -18.50 20.90
CA THR A 89 3.87 -19.77 20.73
C THR A 89 3.17 -19.75 19.39
N ALA A 90 2.90 -20.92 18.82
CA ALA A 90 2.17 -21.06 17.56
C ALA A 90 2.85 -20.40 16.34
N TRP A 91 4.20 -20.29 16.34
CA TRP A 91 4.90 -19.91 15.11
C TRP A 91 4.68 -20.98 14.03
N ASN A 92 4.21 -20.54 12.87
CA ASN A 92 3.86 -21.43 11.75
C ASN A 92 5.08 -21.81 10.86
N GLY A 93 6.30 -21.46 11.27
CA GLY A 93 7.52 -21.74 10.51
C GLY A 93 7.83 -20.73 9.40
N ARG A 94 7.04 -19.66 9.25
CA ARG A 94 7.15 -18.69 8.14
C ARG A 94 7.60 -17.31 8.64
N PHE A 95 8.26 -16.59 7.73
CA PHE A 95 8.56 -15.16 7.89
C PHE A 95 7.70 -14.34 6.92
N GLN A 96 7.20 -13.18 7.36
CA GLN A 96 6.46 -12.24 6.54
C GLN A 96 7.03 -10.84 6.67
N ALA A 97 7.55 -10.30 5.58
CA ALA A 97 7.93 -8.89 5.46
C ALA A 97 6.78 -8.08 4.88
N VAL A 98 6.61 -6.84 5.38
CA VAL A 98 5.51 -5.96 4.97
C VAL A 98 6.05 -4.63 4.46
N GLY A 99 5.64 -4.28 3.24
CA GLY A 99 6.00 -3.03 2.57
C GLY A 99 5.20 -1.81 3.04
N GLY A 100 5.51 -0.66 2.46
CA GLY A 100 4.95 0.64 2.80
C GLY A 100 3.92 1.19 1.83
N GLY A 101 3.66 2.50 1.93
CA GLY A 101 2.73 3.24 1.07
C GLY A 101 3.12 4.71 0.91
N GLY A 102 2.81 5.33 -0.23
CA GLY A 102 3.23 6.69 -0.52
C GLY A 102 4.75 6.83 -0.40
N PHE A 103 5.22 7.78 0.40
CA PHE A 103 6.65 7.97 0.68
C PHE A 103 7.15 7.28 1.96
N THR A 104 6.44 6.28 2.46
CA THR A 104 6.91 5.44 3.57
C THR A 104 7.33 4.05 3.05
N ALA A 105 8.40 3.49 3.63
CA ALA A 105 8.92 2.20 3.19
C ALA A 105 8.29 1.01 3.92
N GLY A 106 7.60 1.23 5.03
CA GLY A 106 7.03 0.16 5.82
C GLY A 106 5.67 0.47 6.41
N SER A 107 5.03 -0.57 6.93
CA SER A 107 3.76 -0.52 7.65
C SER A 107 3.89 -1.29 8.96
N PHE A 108 3.61 -0.60 10.05
CA PHE A 108 3.77 -1.08 11.42
C PHE A 108 2.41 -1.30 12.10
N GLY A 109 2.41 -1.44 13.42
CA GLY A 109 1.16 -1.46 14.19
C GLY A 109 0.27 -2.65 13.88
N HIS A 110 -0.89 -2.39 13.29
CA HIS A 110 -1.90 -3.42 13.01
C HIS A 110 -1.41 -4.47 12.02
N THR A 111 -0.70 -4.06 10.96
CA THR A 111 -0.23 -4.97 9.91
C THR A 111 0.69 -6.07 10.47
N LEU A 112 1.67 -5.68 11.30
CA LEU A 112 2.53 -6.67 11.95
C LEU A 112 1.77 -7.50 13.01
N ALA A 113 0.78 -6.91 13.69
CA ALA A 113 -0.04 -7.64 14.64
C ALA A 113 -0.90 -8.70 13.96
N ASP A 114 -1.44 -8.39 12.78
CA ASP A 114 -2.23 -9.31 11.96
C ASP A 114 -1.40 -10.50 11.50
N ALA A 115 -0.19 -10.26 11.01
CA ALA A 115 0.73 -11.31 10.62
C ALA A 115 1.06 -12.25 11.80
N VAL A 116 1.34 -11.69 12.99
CA VAL A 116 1.59 -12.47 14.21
C VAL A 116 0.38 -13.30 14.63
N ARG A 117 -0.86 -12.75 14.54
CA ARG A 117 -2.08 -13.52 14.83
C ARG A 117 -2.26 -14.72 13.90
N ARG A 118 -1.74 -14.64 12.66
CA ARG A 118 -1.70 -15.73 11.69
C ARG A 118 -0.50 -16.67 11.87
N GLY A 119 0.29 -16.46 12.93
CA GLY A 119 1.45 -17.28 13.28
C GLY A 119 2.75 -16.92 12.57
N TYR A 120 2.81 -15.85 11.78
CA TYR A 120 4.05 -15.45 11.10
C TYR A 120 5.00 -14.71 12.05
N ALA A 121 6.29 -14.97 11.92
CA ALA A 121 7.30 -14.00 12.34
C ALA A 121 7.25 -12.84 11.34
N ALA A 122 7.00 -11.61 11.79
CA ALA A 122 6.70 -10.50 10.90
C ALA A 122 7.69 -9.35 11.06
N ALA A 123 8.03 -8.67 9.95
CA ALA A 123 8.92 -7.49 9.96
C ALA A 123 8.42 -6.36 9.06
N SER A 124 8.81 -5.14 9.42
CA SER A 124 8.70 -3.96 8.57
C SER A 124 9.85 -2.98 8.85
N THR A 125 10.15 -2.08 7.90
CA THR A 125 11.27 -1.14 7.97
C THR A 125 10.83 0.30 7.75
N ASP A 126 11.44 1.27 8.45
CA ASP A 126 11.27 2.69 8.17
C ASP A 126 12.25 3.21 7.11
N ALA A 127 13.16 2.37 6.62
CA ALA A 127 14.21 2.73 5.67
C ALA A 127 15.10 3.91 6.13
N GLY A 128 15.06 4.29 7.40
CA GLY A 128 15.72 5.50 7.91
C GLY A 128 15.08 6.80 7.41
N LEU A 129 13.83 6.74 7.00
CA LEU A 129 13.06 7.86 6.46
C LEU A 129 12.25 8.50 7.58
N ALA A 130 12.74 9.61 8.12
CA ALA A 130 11.95 10.43 9.03
C ALA A 130 10.79 11.09 8.26
N THR A 131 9.67 10.38 8.16
CA THR A 131 8.47 10.93 7.52
C THR A 131 7.67 11.70 8.58
N PRO A 132 7.51 13.01 8.43
CA PRO A 132 6.65 13.81 9.32
C PRO A 132 5.20 13.26 9.30
N ARG A 133 4.41 13.58 10.33
CA ARG A 133 2.97 13.24 10.36
C ARG A 133 2.20 13.78 9.16
N THR A 134 2.73 14.78 8.48
CA THR A 134 2.21 15.37 7.24
C THR A 134 2.36 14.44 6.02
N GLY A 135 3.13 13.35 6.12
CA GLY A 135 3.37 12.42 4.99
C GLY A 135 4.36 12.92 3.94
N HIS A 136 4.85 14.17 4.04
CA HIS A 136 5.78 14.74 3.06
C HIS A 136 7.17 14.09 3.15
N PRO A 137 7.85 13.84 2.02
CA PRO A 137 9.18 13.20 2.00
C PRO A 137 10.31 14.21 2.28
N ALA A 138 10.25 14.92 3.40
CA ALA A 138 11.28 15.88 3.79
C ALA A 138 12.69 15.25 3.89
N TRP A 139 12.73 13.92 4.09
CA TRP A 139 13.96 13.12 4.07
C TRP A 139 14.69 13.14 2.72
N ALA A 140 13.97 13.44 1.63
CA ALA A 140 14.52 13.40 0.27
C ALA A 140 15.58 14.46 0.02
N LEU A 141 15.59 15.56 0.78
CA LEU A 141 16.51 16.66 0.57
C LEU A 141 17.54 16.79 1.70
N ARG A 142 18.78 16.98 1.32
CA ARG A 142 19.85 17.44 2.19
C ARG A 142 19.69 18.96 2.46
N ARG A 143 20.43 19.48 3.45
CA ARG A 143 20.42 20.92 3.79
C ARG A 143 20.78 21.81 2.60
N ASN A 144 21.64 21.38 1.70
CA ASN A 144 22.03 22.08 0.48
C ASN A 144 21.04 21.91 -0.68
N ARG A 145 19.83 21.36 -0.42
CA ARG A 145 18.78 21.08 -1.40
C ARG A 145 19.15 20.10 -2.51
N THR A 146 20.20 19.32 -2.36
CA THR A 146 20.42 18.15 -3.23
C THR A 146 19.60 16.97 -2.75
N VAL A 147 19.19 16.10 -3.68
CA VAL A 147 18.49 14.86 -3.32
C VAL A 147 19.45 13.96 -2.54
N ASP A 148 18.98 13.41 -1.44
CA ASP A 148 19.73 12.42 -0.68
C ASP A 148 19.66 11.05 -1.39
N ALA A 149 20.66 10.79 -2.22
CA ALA A 149 20.72 9.56 -3.01
C ALA A 149 20.73 8.29 -2.13
N GLY A 150 21.35 8.35 -0.95
CA GLY A 150 21.41 7.20 -0.04
C GLY A 150 20.03 6.84 0.52
N ARG A 151 19.26 7.84 0.98
CA ARG A 151 17.89 7.64 1.46
C ARG A 151 16.94 7.27 0.31
N LEU A 152 17.14 7.85 -0.87
CA LEU A 152 16.38 7.44 -2.05
C LEU A 152 16.65 5.97 -2.40
N THR A 153 17.88 5.48 -2.31
CA THR A 153 18.24 4.08 -2.49
C THR A 153 17.56 3.18 -1.44
N ASN A 154 17.55 3.62 -0.16
CA ASN A 154 16.83 2.92 0.89
C ASN A 154 15.34 2.82 0.57
N PHE A 155 14.71 3.92 0.17
CA PHE A 155 13.29 3.96 -0.22
C PHE A 155 13.00 3.09 -1.45
N ALA A 156 13.91 3.10 -2.41
CA ALA A 156 13.72 2.41 -3.68
C ALA A 156 13.73 0.88 -3.53
N TYR A 157 14.71 0.31 -2.82
CA TYR A 157 14.88 -1.15 -2.74
C TYR A 157 15.71 -1.63 -1.54
N ARG A 158 16.84 -0.96 -1.18
CA ARG A 158 17.83 -1.52 -0.25
C ARG A 158 17.26 -1.89 1.12
N SER A 159 16.38 -1.07 1.67
CA SER A 159 15.87 -1.30 3.02
C SER A 159 14.96 -2.53 3.15
N VAL A 160 14.34 -2.99 2.08
CA VAL A 160 13.55 -4.24 2.09
C VAL A 160 14.48 -5.44 2.06
N HIS A 161 15.55 -5.40 1.27
CA HIS A 161 16.61 -6.40 1.29
C HIS A 161 17.24 -6.51 2.68
N ASP A 162 17.66 -5.38 3.28
CA ASP A 162 18.21 -5.37 4.63
C ASP A 162 17.25 -5.98 5.65
N MET A 163 15.96 -5.67 5.53
CA MET A 163 14.91 -6.21 6.39
C MET A 163 14.76 -7.72 6.22
N SER A 164 14.85 -8.24 4.98
CA SER A 164 14.85 -9.68 4.71
C SER A 164 16.03 -10.36 5.40
N ARG A 165 17.24 -9.84 5.20
CA ARG A 165 18.47 -10.41 5.78
C ARG A 165 18.51 -10.37 7.30
N VAL A 166 18.04 -9.26 7.90
CA VAL A 166 17.87 -9.15 9.36
C VAL A 166 16.79 -10.10 9.85
N GLY A 167 15.66 -10.16 9.14
CA GLY A 167 14.53 -11.02 9.49
C GLY A 167 14.91 -12.49 9.57
N GLU A 168 15.56 -13.01 8.55
CA GLU A 168 16.02 -14.40 8.51
C GLU A 168 16.95 -14.75 9.69
N GLN A 169 17.94 -13.91 9.98
CA GLN A 169 18.91 -14.15 11.05
C GLN A 169 18.26 -14.03 12.44
N VAL A 170 17.40 -13.03 12.66
CA VAL A 170 16.70 -12.85 13.95
C VAL A 170 15.72 -14.00 14.18
N VAL A 171 14.98 -14.43 13.17
CA VAL A 171 14.09 -15.60 13.26
C VAL A 171 14.88 -16.87 13.58
N THR A 172 16.00 -17.08 12.89
CA THR A 172 16.88 -18.23 13.13
C THR A 172 17.41 -18.25 14.56
N ALA A 173 17.89 -17.09 15.04
CA ALA A 173 18.40 -16.98 16.41
C ALA A 173 17.32 -17.16 17.48
N PHE A 174 16.09 -16.69 17.21
CA PHE A 174 14.97 -16.76 18.16
C PHE A 174 14.39 -18.17 18.27
N TYR A 175 14.20 -18.87 17.14
CA TYR A 175 13.54 -20.18 17.12
C TYR A 175 14.53 -21.37 17.02
N GLY A 176 15.85 -21.11 16.89
CA GLY A 176 16.88 -22.14 16.72
C GLY A 176 16.90 -22.79 15.32
N ARG A 177 16.12 -22.29 14.38
CA ARG A 177 16.05 -22.72 12.98
C ARG A 177 15.59 -21.59 12.06
N PRO A 178 16.03 -21.57 10.79
CA PRO A 178 15.55 -20.56 9.83
C PRO A 178 14.04 -20.73 9.55
N PRO A 179 13.37 -19.70 9.01
CA PRO A 179 12.04 -19.86 8.47
C PRO A 179 12.09 -20.89 7.33
N ALA A 180 11.05 -21.73 7.25
CA ALA A 180 10.91 -22.66 6.13
C ALA A 180 10.61 -21.92 4.82
N TYR A 181 9.88 -20.83 4.91
CA TYR A 181 9.53 -19.95 3.79
C TYR A 181 9.44 -18.50 4.23
N SER A 182 9.80 -17.62 3.31
CA SER A 182 9.79 -16.16 3.48
C SER A 182 8.85 -15.50 2.47
N TYR A 183 7.95 -14.65 2.94
CA TYR A 183 6.95 -13.99 2.12
C TYR A 183 7.06 -12.47 2.24
N PHE A 184 6.85 -11.77 1.12
CA PHE A 184 6.68 -10.32 1.10
C PHE A 184 5.23 -9.97 0.73
N THR A 185 4.67 -8.96 1.42
CA THR A 185 3.33 -8.44 1.11
C THR A 185 3.34 -6.92 1.06
N GLY A 186 2.78 -6.35 0.00
CA GLY A 186 2.67 -4.90 -0.11
C GLY A 186 1.69 -4.45 -1.16
N CYS A 187 1.12 -3.25 -0.96
CA CYS A 187 0.27 -2.58 -1.93
C CYS A 187 0.84 -1.21 -2.28
N SER A 188 0.57 -0.69 -3.48
CA SER A 188 1.04 0.64 -3.90
C SER A 188 2.58 0.71 -3.97
N THR A 189 3.20 1.59 -3.18
CA THR A 189 4.65 1.58 -2.95
C THR A 189 5.14 0.21 -2.49
N GLY A 190 4.40 -0.48 -1.62
CA GLY A 190 4.72 -1.84 -1.18
C GLY A 190 4.66 -2.85 -2.32
N GLY A 191 3.70 -2.72 -3.23
CA GLY A 191 3.67 -3.53 -4.45
C GLY A 191 4.89 -3.30 -5.35
N ARG A 192 5.30 -2.03 -5.52
CA ARG A 192 6.54 -1.66 -6.21
C ARG A 192 7.78 -2.25 -5.54
N GLN A 193 7.83 -2.22 -4.20
CA GLN A 193 8.93 -2.83 -3.44
C GLN A 193 9.01 -4.33 -3.71
N GLY A 194 7.89 -5.06 -3.72
CA GLY A 194 7.87 -6.49 -4.03
C GLY A 194 8.41 -6.80 -5.43
N LEU A 195 8.09 -5.97 -6.43
CA LEU A 195 8.67 -6.10 -7.77
C LEU A 195 10.18 -5.80 -7.77
N ALA A 196 10.61 -4.77 -7.05
CA ALA A 196 12.03 -4.44 -6.93
C ALA A 196 12.83 -5.58 -6.26
N GLU A 197 12.24 -6.29 -5.27
CA GLU A 197 12.85 -7.47 -4.66
C GLU A 197 12.99 -8.62 -5.66
N ALA A 198 11.93 -8.94 -6.41
CA ALA A 198 11.98 -9.98 -7.44
C ALA A 198 13.06 -9.70 -8.50
N GLN A 199 13.26 -8.43 -8.86
CA GLN A 199 14.21 -8.00 -9.89
C GLN A 199 15.66 -7.92 -9.39
N ARG A 200 15.87 -7.44 -8.14
CA ARG A 200 17.21 -7.09 -7.63
C ARG A 200 17.77 -8.08 -6.62
N TYR A 201 16.88 -8.74 -5.86
CA TYR A 201 17.22 -9.67 -4.78
C TYR A 201 16.37 -10.94 -4.84
N PRO A 202 16.46 -11.68 -5.95
CA PRO A 202 15.52 -12.75 -6.30
C PRO A 202 15.47 -13.91 -5.31
N GLY A 203 16.45 -14.02 -4.42
CA GLY A 203 16.50 -15.08 -3.39
C GLY A 203 16.02 -14.64 -2.00
N ASP A 204 15.50 -13.42 -1.83
CA ASP A 204 15.09 -12.92 -0.51
C ASP A 204 13.72 -13.45 -0.06
N PHE A 205 12.83 -13.73 -1.01
CA PHE A 205 11.47 -14.19 -0.71
C PHE A 205 11.05 -15.33 -1.65
N ASP A 206 10.48 -16.38 -1.06
CA ASP A 206 9.87 -17.50 -1.81
C ASP A 206 8.54 -17.09 -2.47
N GLY A 207 7.84 -16.12 -1.85
CA GLY A 207 6.57 -15.62 -2.36
C GLY A 207 6.37 -14.13 -2.17
N ILE A 208 5.81 -13.46 -3.19
CA ILE A 208 5.57 -12.02 -3.21
C ILE A 208 4.11 -11.72 -3.57
N ILE A 209 3.41 -10.97 -2.71
CA ILE A 209 2.15 -10.28 -3.05
C ILE A 209 2.49 -8.83 -3.40
N ALA A 210 2.35 -8.48 -4.67
CA ALA A 210 2.52 -7.12 -5.18
C ALA A 210 1.15 -6.55 -5.61
N ALA A 211 0.40 -5.99 -4.66
CA ALA A 211 -0.93 -5.45 -4.91
C ALA A 211 -0.87 -4.03 -5.47
N ALA A 212 -1.71 -3.70 -6.46
CA ALA A 212 -1.83 -2.37 -7.08
C ALA A 212 -0.47 -1.64 -7.19
N PRO A 213 0.57 -2.27 -7.79
CA PRO A 213 1.95 -1.84 -7.64
C PRO A 213 2.24 -0.56 -8.43
N ALA A 214 2.90 0.41 -7.78
CA ALA A 214 3.36 1.65 -8.41
C ALA A 214 4.66 1.42 -9.23
N ILE A 215 4.60 0.54 -10.23
CA ILE A 215 5.75 -0.02 -10.97
C ILE A 215 6.61 1.06 -11.60
N TYR A 216 6.02 1.88 -12.44
CA TYR A 216 6.67 2.94 -13.21
C TYR A 216 6.67 4.26 -12.42
N TRP A 217 7.19 4.25 -11.19
CA TRP A 217 7.07 5.37 -10.24
C TRP A 217 7.39 6.73 -10.85
N ASN A 218 8.53 6.84 -11.54
CA ASN A 218 9.02 8.06 -12.16
C ASN A 218 8.12 8.61 -13.28
N ARG A 219 7.35 7.73 -13.95
CA ARG A 219 6.37 8.05 -14.99
C ARG A 219 5.00 8.31 -14.40
N LEU A 220 4.58 7.40 -13.50
CA LEU A 220 3.30 7.42 -12.82
C LEU A 220 3.08 8.72 -12.04
N THR A 221 4.06 9.12 -11.21
CA THR A 221 3.91 10.28 -10.34
C THR A 221 3.73 11.60 -11.10
N ILE A 222 4.32 11.73 -12.29
CA ILE A 222 4.06 12.90 -13.13
C ILE A 222 2.72 12.76 -13.86
N ALA A 223 2.38 11.58 -14.35
CA ALA A 223 1.08 11.35 -15.01
C ALA A 223 -0.11 11.64 -14.07
N GLN A 224 0.04 11.41 -12.77
CA GLN A 224 -0.97 11.74 -11.76
C GLN A 224 -1.27 13.25 -11.66
N LEU A 225 -0.41 14.13 -12.15
CA LEU A 225 -0.68 15.58 -12.24
C LEU A 225 -1.52 15.97 -13.45
N TRP A 226 -1.73 15.06 -14.41
CA TRP A 226 -2.44 15.36 -15.64
C TRP A 226 -3.82 16.01 -15.44
N PRO A 227 -4.67 15.55 -14.53
CA PRO A 227 -5.95 16.22 -14.27
C PRO A 227 -5.80 17.69 -13.87
N GLN A 228 -4.79 18.03 -13.08
CA GLN A 228 -4.50 19.42 -12.69
C GLN A 228 -4.06 20.25 -13.89
N VAL A 229 -3.18 19.70 -14.73
CA VAL A 229 -2.72 20.38 -15.97
C VAL A 229 -3.90 20.65 -16.89
N VAL A 230 -4.78 19.68 -17.10
CA VAL A 230 -5.98 19.84 -17.95
C VAL A 230 -6.89 20.95 -17.42
N MET A 231 -7.14 20.97 -16.11
CA MET A 231 -7.96 21.99 -15.47
C MET A 231 -7.31 23.39 -15.56
N ASN A 232 -5.98 23.47 -15.35
CA ASN A 232 -5.23 24.73 -15.46
C ASN A 232 -5.26 25.30 -16.88
N GLU A 233 -5.10 24.45 -17.91
CA GLU A 233 -5.16 24.88 -19.31
C GLU A 233 -6.56 25.33 -19.70
N ALA A 234 -7.60 24.67 -19.21
CA ALA A 234 -8.98 25.03 -19.47
C ALA A 234 -9.45 26.24 -18.64
N GLY A 235 -8.77 26.57 -17.54
CA GLY A 235 -9.26 27.54 -16.56
C GLY A 235 -10.55 27.11 -15.85
N VAL A 236 -10.80 25.79 -15.78
CA VAL A 236 -12.06 25.18 -15.30
C VAL A 236 -11.73 24.14 -14.23
N TYR A 237 -12.35 24.33 -13.06
CA TYR A 237 -12.12 23.49 -11.89
C TYR A 237 -13.45 22.90 -11.42
N PRO A 238 -13.85 21.70 -11.92
CA PRO A 238 -15.11 21.07 -11.58
C PRO A 238 -15.24 20.80 -10.08
N THR A 239 -16.47 20.81 -9.59
CA THR A 239 -16.76 20.34 -8.23
C THR A 239 -16.68 18.81 -8.15
N ALA A 240 -16.50 18.28 -6.95
CA ALA A 240 -16.52 16.83 -6.73
C ALA A 240 -17.85 16.20 -7.19
N CYS A 241 -18.98 16.90 -7.02
CA CYS A 241 -20.28 16.39 -7.46
C CYS A 241 -20.41 16.34 -8.99
N GLU A 242 -19.87 17.32 -9.72
CA GLU A 242 -19.87 17.29 -11.18
C GLU A 242 -19.02 16.12 -11.68
N LEU A 243 -17.80 15.94 -11.12
CA LEU A 243 -16.94 14.80 -11.48
C LEU A 243 -17.61 13.46 -11.17
N GLU A 244 -18.26 13.34 -10.02
CA GLU A 244 -18.97 12.12 -9.63
C GLU A 244 -20.19 11.85 -10.52
N ALA A 245 -20.86 12.89 -11.06
CA ALA A 245 -21.94 12.71 -12.03
C ALA A 245 -21.45 12.02 -13.31
N PHE A 246 -20.24 12.38 -13.80
CA PHE A 246 -19.64 11.69 -14.95
C PHE A 246 -19.29 10.25 -14.63
N ASN A 247 -18.74 9.99 -13.44
CA ASN A 247 -18.39 8.63 -13.03
C ASN A 247 -19.65 7.74 -12.97
N ARG A 248 -20.69 8.19 -12.29
CA ARG A 248 -21.97 7.47 -12.23
C ARG A 248 -22.59 7.24 -13.62
N ALA A 249 -22.55 8.24 -14.50
CA ALA A 249 -23.08 8.10 -15.85
C ALA A 249 -22.28 7.11 -16.70
N ALA A 250 -20.96 7.09 -16.56
CA ALA A 250 -20.11 6.11 -17.24
C ALA A 250 -20.38 4.69 -16.73
N VAL A 251 -20.50 4.51 -15.41
CA VAL A 251 -20.87 3.21 -14.82
C VAL A 251 -22.25 2.78 -15.35
N ALA A 252 -23.27 3.62 -15.27
CA ALA A 252 -24.62 3.28 -15.74
C ALA A 252 -24.68 2.95 -17.25
N ALA A 253 -23.77 3.53 -18.05
CA ALA A 253 -23.71 3.27 -19.49
C ALA A 253 -23.01 1.96 -19.83
N CYS A 254 -21.96 1.56 -19.07
CA CYS A 254 -21.06 0.46 -19.40
C CYS A 254 -21.19 -0.77 -18.46
N ASP A 255 -21.94 -0.66 -17.37
CA ASP A 255 -22.22 -1.73 -16.40
C ASP A 255 -22.87 -2.97 -17.06
N ARG A 256 -23.63 -2.74 -18.13
CA ARG A 256 -24.35 -3.83 -18.84
C ARG A 256 -23.49 -4.55 -19.90
N ASP A 257 -22.31 -4.04 -20.20
CA ASP A 257 -21.48 -4.57 -21.30
C ASP A 257 -20.99 -5.99 -21.02
N ASP A 258 -21.03 -6.42 -19.79
CA ASP A 258 -20.68 -7.76 -19.33
C ASP A 258 -21.88 -8.68 -19.10
N GLY A 259 -23.13 -8.18 -19.28
CA GLY A 259 -24.38 -8.92 -19.08
C GLY A 259 -24.91 -8.87 -17.64
N ARG A 260 -24.28 -8.11 -16.73
CA ARG A 260 -24.74 -7.89 -15.36
C ARG A 260 -25.10 -6.42 -15.13
N VAL A 261 -25.84 -6.15 -14.06
CA VAL A 261 -26.14 -4.79 -13.59
C VAL A 261 -25.86 -4.79 -12.09
N ASP A 262 -24.61 -4.59 -11.75
CA ASP A 262 -24.13 -4.66 -10.36
C ASP A 262 -23.40 -3.37 -9.89
N GLY A 263 -23.32 -2.37 -10.75
CA GLY A 263 -22.67 -1.08 -10.49
C GLY A 263 -21.16 -1.11 -10.73
N VAL A 264 -20.67 -2.11 -11.46
CA VAL A 264 -19.26 -2.32 -11.78
C VAL A 264 -19.06 -2.37 -13.29
N ILE A 265 -17.98 -1.83 -13.78
CA ILE A 265 -17.54 -2.00 -15.16
C ILE A 265 -16.43 -3.06 -15.18
N ASP A 266 -16.72 -4.23 -15.74
CA ASP A 266 -15.74 -5.35 -15.78
C ASP A 266 -14.53 -5.05 -16.66
N ARG A 267 -14.73 -4.34 -17.77
CA ARG A 267 -13.68 -3.96 -18.72
C ARG A 267 -13.74 -2.46 -19.02
N PRO A 268 -13.30 -1.61 -18.07
CA PRO A 268 -13.45 -0.17 -18.20
C PRO A 268 -12.66 0.42 -19.39
N GLU A 269 -11.63 -0.26 -19.88
CA GLU A 269 -10.89 0.12 -21.10
C GLU A 269 -11.74 0.04 -22.38
N THR A 270 -12.80 -0.73 -22.36
CA THR A 270 -13.75 -0.85 -23.50
C THR A 270 -14.95 0.09 -23.40
N CYS A 271 -15.17 0.72 -22.26
CA CYS A 271 -16.27 1.66 -22.05
C CYS A 271 -16.17 2.87 -23.00
N ARG A 272 -17.23 3.12 -23.76
CA ARG A 272 -17.28 4.18 -24.79
C ARG A 272 -18.24 5.31 -24.42
N PHE A 273 -18.40 5.60 -23.13
CA PHE A 273 -19.22 6.71 -22.67
C PHE A 273 -18.62 8.06 -23.09
N ASP A 274 -19.42 8.88 -23.78
CA ASP A 274 -19.02 10.26 -24.14
C ASP A 274 -19.46 11.25 -23.05
N PRO A 275 -18.52 11.95 -22.36
CA PRO A 275 -18.85 12.99 -21.40
C PRO A 275 -19.75 14.11 -21.94
N GLY A 276 -19.71 14.36 -23.26
CA GLY A 276 -20.56 15.35 -23.92
C GLY A 276 -22.04 15.16 -23.69
N ARG A 277 -22.50 13.93 -23.40
CA ARG A 277 -23.89 13.60 -23.09
C ARG A 277 -24.43 14.25 -21.83
N LEU A 278 -23.57 14.67 -20.91
CA LEU A 278 -24.01 15.33 -19.67
C LEU A 278 -24.04 16.86 -19.77
N VAL A 279 -23.65 17.46 -20.91
CA VAL A 279 -23.71 18.93 -21.08
C VAL A 279 -25.12 19.43 -20.91
N GLY A 280 -25.33 20.44 -20.05
CA GLY A 280 -26.64 20.98 -19.69
C GLY A 280 -27.34 20.25 -18.55
N THR A 281 -26.87 19.06 -18.13
CA THR A 281 -27.48 18.33 -17.02
C THR A 281 -27.29 19.09 -15.71
N ALA A 282 -28.33 19.18 -14.91
CA ALA A 282 -28.30 19.76 -13.57
C ALA A 282 -27.68 18.78 -12.57
N VAL A 283 -26.74 19.26 -11.79
CA VAL A 283 -26.09 18.52 -10.70
C VAL A 283 -26.26 19.29 -9.39
N HIS A 284 -26.84 18.62 -8.40
CA HIS A 284 -27.05 19.21 -7.07
C HIS A 284 -25.86 18.96 -6.17
N CYS A 285 -25.22 20.02 -5.71
CA CYS A 285 -24.03 20.00 -4.87
C CYS A 285 -24.22 20.90 -3.64
N GLN A 286 -24.27 20.31 -2.45
CA GLN A 286 -24.26 21.07 -1.20
C GLN A 286 -25.22 22.29 -1.16
N GLY A 287 -26.45 22.08 -1.60
CA GLY A 287 -27.49 23.12 -1.64
C GLY A 287 -27.44 24.06 -2.85
N THR A 288 -26.53 23.85 -3.79
CA THR A 288 -26.48 24.57 -5.07
C THR A 288 -26.77 23.65 -6.24
N THR A 289 -27.39 24.17 -7.30
CA THR A 289 -27.59 23.46 -8.56
C THR A 289 -26.63 24.03 -9.59
N ASN A 290 -25.74 23.21 -10.11
CA ASN A 290 -24.85 23.54 -11.21
C ASN A 290 -25.32 22.84 -12.49
N HIS A 291 -25.11 23.45 -13.64
CA HIS A 291 -25.31 22.80 -14.94
C HIS A 291 -23.93 22.46 -15.52
N ILE A 292 -23.76 21.20 -15.91
CA ILE A 292 -22.51 20.73 -16.51
C ILE A 292 -22.23 21.51 -17.80
N SER A 293 -21.11 22.22 -17.85
CA SER A 293 -20.69 22.94 -19.04
C SER A 293 -19.93 22.04 -20.02
N ARG A 294 -19.85 22.45 -21.29
CA ARG A 294 -19.01 21.76 -22.29
C ARG A 294 -17.55 21.70 -21.85
N SER A 295 -17.02 22.78 -21.25
CA SER A 295 -15.63 22.81 -20.77
C SER A 295 -15.38 21.80 -19.67
N VAL A 296 -16.32 21.55 -18.77
CA VAL A 296 -16.23 20.50 -17.74
C VAL A 296 -16.21 19.11 -18.40
N ALA A 297 -17.08 18.86 -19.39
CA ALA A 297 -17.09 17.59 -20.13
C ALA A 297 -15.77 17.36 -20.88
N ASP A 298 -15.18 18.40 -21.47
CA ASP A 298 -13.89 18.32 -22.16
C ASP A 298 -12.73 18.06 -21.19
N VAL A 299 -12.75 18.64 -19.98
CA VAL A 299 -11.79 18.31 -18.91
C VAL A 299 -11.87 16.83 -18.57
N VAL A 300 -13.05 16.28 -18.34
CA VAL A 300 -13.24 14.86 -18.01
C VAL A 300 -12.76 13.96 -19.14
N ARG A 301 -13.10 14.27 -20.39
CA ARG A 301 -12.63 13.52 -21.56
C ARG A 301 -11.10 13.43 -21.60
N ARG A 302 -10.41 14.54 -21.41
CA ARG A 302 -8.94 14.59 -21.43
C ARG A 302 -8.32 13.86 -20.23
N ILE A 303 -8.96 13.86 -19.07
CA ILE A 303 -8.51 13.08 -17.90
C ILE A 303 -8.55 11.58 -18.22
N TRP A 304 -9.63 11.09 -18.80
CA TRP A 304 -9.76 9.68 -19.18
C TRP A 304 -8.82 9.29 -20.33
N GLN A 305 -8.56 10.19 -21.28
CA GLN A 305 -7.61 9.95 -22.36
C GLN A 305 -6.16 9.80 -21.85
N GLY A 306 -5.84 10.43 -20.72
CA GLY A 306 -4.50 10.46 -20.16
C GLY A 306 -3.56 11.49 -20.80
N PRO A 307 -2.34 11.62 -20.22
CA PRO A 307 -1.39 12.65 -20.64
C PRO A 307 -0.83 12.42 -22.03
N THR A 308 -0.82 13.48 -22.83
CA THR A 308 -0.20 13.52 -24.14
C THR A 308 0.81 14.65 -24.23
N THR A 309 1.73 14.60 -25.19
CA THR A 309 2.52 15.76 -25.60
C THR A 309 1.63 16.79 -26.30
N ARG A 310 2.15 18.01 -26.47
CA ARG A 310 1.47 19.05 -27.27
C ARG A 310 1.22 18.64 -28.72
N THR A 311 2.02 17.70 -29.24
CA THR A 311 1.86 17.12 -30.56
C THR A 311 0.93 15.91 -30.61
N GLY A 312 0.29 15.55 -29.49
CA GLY A 312 -0.69 14.47 -29.39
C GLY A 312 -0.11 13.06 -29.12
N ARG A 313 1.24 12.92 -28.96
CA ARG A 313 1.83 11.63 -28.59
C ARG A 313 1.49 11.27 -27.15
N GLN A 314 0.95 10.06 -26.94
CA GLN A 314 0.63 9.54 -25.61
C GLN A 314 1.89 9.44 -24.75
N LEU A 315 1.81 9.92 -23.51
CA LEU A 315 2.89 9.85 -22.52
C LEU A 315 2.64 8.75 -21.49
N TRP A 316 1.40 8.60 -21.05
CA TRP A 316 0.96 7.59 -20.10
C TRP A 316 -0.56 7.39 -20.16
N TYR A 317 -1.08 6.49 -19.36
CA TYR A 317 -2.50 6.19 -19.22
C TYR A 317 -3.26 7.28 -18.47
N GLY A 318 -4.57 7.35 -18.67
CA GLY A 318 -5.53 8.14 -17.90
C GLY A 318 -6.29 7.30 -16.88
N LEU A 319 -7.11 7.97 -16.06
CA LEU A 319 -8.08 7.29 -15.22
C LEU A 319 -9.04 6.47 -16.09
N LEU A 320 -9.39 5.27 -15.61
CA LEU A 320 -10.42 4.47 -16.26
C LEU A 320 -11.83 4.96 -15.84
N PRO A 321 -12.84 4.87 -16.72
CA PRO A 321 -14.24 5.02 -16.31
C PRO A 321 -14.57 4.07 -15.15
N GLY A 322 -15.29 4.58 -14.15
CA GLY A 322 -15.53 3.85 -12.90
C GLY A 322 -14.54 4.18 -11.77
N ALA A 323 -13.35 4.69 -12.08
CA ALA A 323 -12.42 5.18 -11.08
C ALA A 323 -12.81 6.58 -10.58
N SER A 324 -12.73 6.81 -9.26
CA SER A 324 -13.01 8.11 -8.65
C SER A 324 -12.02 9.18 -9.11
N PHE A 325 -12.50 10.38 -9.38
CA PHE A 325 -11.66 11.54 -9.68
C PHE A 325 -10.99 12.17 -8.43
N GLY A 326 -11.50 11.83 -7.23
CA GLY A 326 -11.28 12.61 -6.01
C GLY A 326 -9.81 12.83 -5.62
N TRP A 327 -8.92 11.90 -5.95
CA TRP A 327 -7.50 12.03 -5.62
C TRP A 327 -6.72 12.84 -6.65
N LEU A 328 -6.88 12.55 -7.94
CA LEU A 328 -6.06 13.18 -8.97
C LEU A 328 -6.65 14.49 -9.50
N ALA A 329 -7.98 14.58 -9.60
CA ALA A 329 -8.68 15.78 -10.03
C ALA A 329 -9.28 16.59 -8.85
N GLY A 330 -8.62 16.55 -7.70
CA GLY A 330 -9.03 17.31 -6.53
C GLY A 330 -9.09 18.81 -6.83
N THR A 331 -10.10 19.49 -6.28
CA THR A 331 -10.24 20.95 -6.33
C THR A 331 -10.62 21.50 -4.96
N ALA A 332 -10.17 22.71 -4.66
CA ALA A 332 -10.48 23.43 -3.42
C ALA A 332 -11.18 24.74 -3.71
N LYS A 333 -12.16 25.10 -2.88
CA LYS A 333 -12.81 26.42 -2.89
C LYS A 333 -12.41 27.12 -1.60
N PRO A 334 -11.53 28.12 -1.63
CA PRO A 334 -11.20 28.90 -0.45
C PRO A 334 -12.40 29.76 -0.01
N LEU A 335 -12.36 30.26 1.21
CA LEU A 335 -13.40 31.14 1.74
C LEU A 335 -13.51 32.41 0.87
N PHE A 336 -12.37 32.94 0.43
CA PHE A 336 -12.29 34.06 -0.49
C PHE A 336 -11.49 33.65 -1.73
N GLY A 337 -12.03 33.93 -2.92
CA GLY A 337 -11.36 33.64 -4.20
C GLY A 337 -12.02 32.53 -5.03
N PRO A 338 -11.51 32.31 -6.23
CA PRO A 338 -12.02 31.28 -7.14
C PRO A 338 -11.61 29.88 -6.68
N ARG A 339 -12.34 28.84 -7.17
CA ARG A 339 -11.93 27.45 -7.04
C ARG A 339 -10.62 27.23 -7.81
N HIS A 340 -9.74 26.41 -7.27
CA HIS A 340 -8.45 26.06 -7.86
C HIS A 340 -8.17 24.56 -7.72
N GLY A 341 -7.12 24.09 -8.38
CA GLY A 341 -6.67 22.72 -8.30
C GLY A 341 -6.07 22.34 -6.93
N ALA A 342 -6.28 21.10 -6.52
CA ALA A 342 -5.67 20.50 -5.34
C ALA A 342 -5.01 19.18 -5.75
N PRO A 343 -3.73 19.21 -6.19
CA PRO A 343 -3.04 18.05 -6.74
C PRO A 343 -2.83 16.96 -5.69
N PHE A 344 -2.82 15.71 -6.15
CA PHE A 344 -2.55 14.55 -5.32
C PHE A 344 -1.19 14.68 -4.60
N PRO A 345 -1.14 14.51 -3.26
CA PRO A 345 0.06 14.82 -2.48
C PRO A 345 1.31 14.08 -2.94
N VAL A 346 1.22 12.78 -3.29
CA VAL A 346 2.39 12.00 -3.74
C VAL A 346 2.98 12.58 -5.03
N ALA A 347 2.14 12.92 -5.99
CA ALA A 347 2.56 13.54 -7.25
C ALA A 347 3.15 14.95 -7.02
N ALA A 348 2.47 15.75 -6.20
CA ALA A 348 2.90 17.09 -5.83
C ALA A 348 4.28 17.08 -5.15
N ASP A 349 4.49 16.16 -4.23
CA ASP A 349 5.73 16.04 -3.47
C ASP A 349 6.88 15.45 -4.30
N TRP A 350 6.58 14.60 -5.28
CA TRP A 350 7.60 14.17 -6.24
C TRP A 350 8.18 15.38 -6.98
N VAL A 351 7.35 16.31 -7.40
CA VAL A 351 7.80 17.58 -8.02
C VAL A 351 8.56 18.43 -7.02
N ARG A 352 8.01 18.67 -5.84
CA ARG A 352 8.62 19.56 -4.83
C ARG A 352 10.00 19.11 -4.39
N TYR A 353 10.13 17.83 -4.04
CA TYR A 353 11.32 17.33 -3.36
C TYR A 353 12.35 16.74 -4.32
N PHE A 354 11.93 16.10 -5.41
CA PHE A 354 12.85 15.41 -6.29
C PHE A 354 13.20 16.20 -7.55
N LEU A 355 12.23 16.83 -8.21
CA LEU A 355 12.47 17.52 -9.45
C LEU A 355 12.84 19.01 -9.23
N ARG A 356 11.99 19.75 -8.54
CA ARG A 356 12.25 21.17 -8.24
C ARG A 356 13.22 21.35 -7.09
N ARG A 357 13.27 20.43 -6.13
CA ARG A 357 14.07 20.54 -4.90
C ARG A 357 13.73 21.80 -4.10
N GLN A 358 12.47 22.20 -4.16
CA GLN A 358 11.88 23.38 -3.55
C GLN A 358 10.58 22.97 -2.83
N PRO A 359 10.61 22.73 -1.51
CA PRO A 359 9.41 22.30 -0.76
C PRO A 359 8.24 23.28 -0.85
N GLY A 360 8.51 24.58 -1.04
CA GLY A 360 7.50 25.62 -1.20
C GLY A 360 6.96 25.79 -2.62
N PHE A 361 7.41 25.01 -3.59
CA PHE A 361 6.86 25.07 -4.95
C PHE A 361 5.38 24.64 -4.94
N ASP A 362 4.53 25.32 -5.69
CA ASP A 362 3.12 24.98 -5.82
C ASP A 362 2.83 24.19 -7.11
N PRO A 363 2.67 22.86 -7.04
CA PRO A 363 2.38 22.05 -8.21
C PRO A 363 0.99 22.29 -8.83
N ALA A 364 0.07 22.98 -8.10
CA ALA A 364 -1.23 23.34 -8.64
C ALA A 364 -1.13 24.36 -9.79
N THR A 365 0.02 25.01 -9.96
CA THR A 365 0.26 26.01 -11.02
C THR A 365 0.84 25.43 -12.31
N ILE A 366 1.18 24.13 -12.32
CA ILE A 366 1.82 23.47 -13.46
C ILE A 366 0.90 23.51 -14.69
N ARG A 367 1.48 23.93 -15.82
CA ARG A 367 0.86 23.98 -17.13
C ARG A 367 1.61 23.08 -18.13
N TYR A 368 1.08 22.92 -19.32
CA TYR A 368 1.55 21.96 -20.33
C TYR A 368 3.05 21.96 -20.60
N PRO A 369 3.72 23.09 -20.92
CA PRO A 369 5.16 23.07 -21.23
C PRO A 369 6.02 22.60 -20.06
N GLU A 370 5.61 22.98 -18.85
CA GLU A 370 6.29 22.56 -17.63
C GLU A 370 6.04 21.08 -17.32
N PHE A 371 4.82 20.60 -17.53
CA PHE A 371 4.46 19.19 -17.37
C PHE A 371 5.32 18.28 -18.25
N GLU A 372 5.46 18.58 -19.56
CA GLU A 372 6.29 17.80 -20.49
C GLU A 372 7.76 17.76 -20.04
N ARG A 373 8.27 18.91 -19.59
CA ARG A 373 9.64 19.00 -19.08
C ARG A 373 9.83 18.16 -17.83
N LEU A 374 8.93 18.26 -16.84
CA LEU A 374 8.95 17.48 -15.62
C LEU A 374 8.85 15.96 -15.90
N PHE A 375 8.03 15.59 -16.88
CA PHE A 375 7.90 14.20 -17.29
C PHE A 375 9.24 13.65 -17.82
N THR A 376 9.91 14.40 -18.68
CA THR A 376 11.22 14.04 -19.23
C THR A 376 12.30 14.01 -18.13
N GLU A 377 12.34 15.03 -17.26
CA GLU A 377 13.29 15.11 -16.14
C GLU A 377 13.13 13.95 -15.17
N SER A 378 11.88 13.55 -14.86
CA SER A 378 11.59 12.43 -13.97
C SER A 378 12.11 11.10 -14.53
N LEU A 379 11.91 10.87 -15.81
CA LEU A 379 12.42 9.68 -16.49
C LEU A 379 13.94 9.64 -16.50
N ALA A 380 14.56 10.72 -16.97
CA ALA A 380 16.02 10.78 -17.13
C ALA A 380 16.76 10.70 -15.79
N GLY A 381 16.21 11.33 -14.74
CA GLY A 381 16.89 11.44 -13.44
C GLY A 381 16.72 10.27 -12.50
N TYR A 382 15.65 9.48 -12.64
CA TYR A 382 15.26 8.56 -11.57
C TYR A 382 14.95 7.12 -12.00
N SER A 383 14.87 6.79 -13.30
CA SER A 383 14.53 5.44 -13.75
C SER A 383 15.49 4.37 -13.21
N ALA A 384 16.79 4.64 -13.21
CA ALA A 384 17.80 3.69 -12.74
C ALA A 384 17.70 3.35 -11.24
N VAL A 385 17.21 4.30 -10.43
CA VAL A 385 17.15 4.11 -8.97
C VAL A 385 15.80 3.58 -8.53
N ILE A 386 14.69 4.20 -8.98
CA ILE A 386 13.36 3.88 -8.44
C ILE A 386 12.51 3.04 -9.39
N GLY A 387 12.96 2.83 -10.62
CA GLY A 387 12.32 1.92 -11.57
C GLY A 387 12.23 0.52 -10.99
N SER A 388 11.07 -0.09 -11.15
CA SER A 388 10.78 -1.48 -10.81
C SER A 388 10.04 -2.14 -11.97
N ASP A 389 10.47 -1.79 -13.17
CA ASP A 389 9.85 -2.11 -14.45
C ASP A 389 10.76 -2.98 -15.34
N ASP A 390 11.79 -3.60 -14.76
CA ASP A 390 12.58 -4.61 -15.47
C ASP A 390 11.72 -5.86 -15.70
N PRO A 391 11.45 -6.25 -16.95
CA PRO A 391 10.63 -7.40 -17.27
C PRO A 391 11.38 -8.73 -17.17
N ASP A 392 12.71 -8.73 -17.04
CA ASP A 392 13.49 -9.96 -16.84
C ASP A 392 13.41 -10.42 -15.40
N LEU A 393 12.57 -11.43 -15.18
CA LEU A 393 12.40 -12.12 -13.90
C LEU A 393 13.03 -13.52 -13.90
N SER A 394 13.97 -13.79 -14.80
CA SER A 394 14.60 -15.10 -14.96
C SER A 394 15.31 -15.57 -13.68
N ALA A 395 16.00 -14.68 -13.00
CA ALA A 395 16.68 -14.98 -11.73
C ALA A 395 15.67 -15.31 -10.60
N PHE A 396 14.55 -14.58 -10.50
CA PHE A 396 13.49 -14.87 -9.54
C PHE A 396 12.81 -16.22 -9.81
N ARG A 397 12.52 -16.51 -11.09
CA ARG A 397 12.00 -17.82 -11.50
C ARG A 397 12.99 -18.94 -11.18
N ALA A 398 14.28 -18.74 -11.46
CA ALA A 398 15.34 -19.73 -11.20
C ALA A 398 15.53 -19.99 -9.70
N ALA A 399 15.32 -19.00 -8.85
CA ALA A 399 15.30 -19.14 -7.39
C ALA A 399 14.04 -19.88 -6.86
N GLY A 400 13.09 -20.22 -7.71
CA GLY A 400 11.83 -20.88 -7.34
C GLY A 400 10.72 -19.93 -6.90
N GLY A 401 10.96 -18.63 -6.93
CA GLY A 401 10.04 -17.60 -6.45
C GLY A 401 8.68 -17.62 -7.14
N LYS A 402 7.62 -17.27 -6.40
CA LYS A 402 6.26 -17.13 -6.92
C LYS A 402 5.72 -15.73 -6.62
N MET A 403 5.04 -15.11 -7.58
CA MET A 403 4.47 -13.79 -7.39
C MET A 403 3.01 -13.72 -7.82
N ILE A 404 2.19 -13.11 -6.97
CA ILE A 404 0.82 -12.73 -7.28
C ILE A 404 0.72 -11.21 -7.26
N THR A 405 0.28 -10.64 -8.36
CA THR A 405 -0.19 -9.24 -8.43
C THR A 405 -1.70 -9.25 -8.57
N TRP A 406 -2.38 -8.41 -7.80
CA TRP A 406 -3.77 -8.07 -8.07
C TRP A 406 -3.92 -6.54 -8.14
N HIS A 407 -4.85 -6.06 -8.99
CA HIS A 407 -5.04 -4.63 -9.21
C HIS A 407 -6.51 -4.31 -9.43
N GLY A 408 -7.02 -3.31 -8.71
CA GLY A 408 -8.36 -2.79 -8.87
C GLY A 408 -8.50 -1.99 -10.16
N LEU A 409 -9.53 -2.30 -10.97
CA LEU A 409 -9.76 -1.58 -12.22
C LEU A 409 -10.41 -0.20 -12.03
N ALA A 410 -10.92 0.10 -10.83
CA ALA A 410 -11.37 1.44 -10.43
C ALA A 410 -10.33 2.19 -9.58
N ASP A 411 -9.05 1.83 -9.71
CA ASP A 411 -7.96 2.47 -8.97
C ASP A 411 -7.81 3.94 -9.37
N GLN A 412 -8.02 4.82 -8.40
CA GLN A 412 -7.98 6.27 -8.56
C GLN A 412 -6.60 6.89 -8.34
N ALA A 413 -5.57 6.08 -8.09
CA ALA A 413 -4.21 6.52 -7.82
C ALA A 413 -3.19 5.91 -8.78
N VAL A 414 -3.17 4.58 -8.90
CA VAL A 414 -2.22 3.84 -9.74
C VAL A 414 -2.96 3.26 -10.93
N PHE A 415 -2.59 3.66 -12.13
CA PHE A 415 -3.31 3.25 -13.35
C PHE A 415 -3.10 1.74 -13.61
N PRO A 416 -4.14 0.89 -13.56
CA PRO A 416 -4.02 -0.56 -13.71
C PRO A 416 -3.48 -0.99 -15.08
N GLN A 417 -3.62 -0.13 -16.10
CA GLN A 417 -3.03 -0.35 -17.42
C GLN A 417 -1.51 -0.52 -17.35
N GLY A 418 -0.83 0.17 -16.41
CA GLY A 418 0.61 -0.01 -16.21
C GLY A 418 0.96 -1.42 -15.68
N THR A 419 0.13 -2.01 -14.85
CA THR A 419 0.30 -3.42 -14.41
C THR A 419 0.08 -4.39 -15.56
N ILE A 420 -0.90 -4.14 -16.41
CA ILE A 420 -1.17 -4.94 -17.60
C ILE A 420 0.02 -4.85 -18.57
N GLU A 421 0.50 -3.64 -18.85
CA GLU A 421 1.68 -3.41 -19.69
C GLU A 421 2.91 -4.15 -19.17
N TYR A 422 3.19 -4.05 -17.87
CA TYR A 422 4.32 -4.75 -17.26
C TYR A 422 4.19 -6.27 -17.40
N ARG A 423 3.00 -6.82 -17.14
CA ARG A 423 2.76 -8.26 -17.32
C ARG A 423 3.02 -8.69 -18.77
N GLN A 424 2.59 -7.91 -19.76
CA GLN A 424 2.82 -8.21 -21.18
C GLN A 424 4.30 -8.12 -21.55
N GLN A 425 5.04 -7.17 -20.97
CA GLN A 425 6.50 -7.08 -21.17
C GLN A 425 7.23 -8.29 -20.56
N VAL A 426 6.82 -8.73 -19.35
CA VAL A 426 7.35 -9.97 -18.75
C VAL A 426 7.04 -11.17 -19.62
N GLU A 427 5.83 -11.30 -20.15
CA GLU A 427 5.49 -12.39 -21.10
C GLU A 427 6.41 -12.40 -22.32
N ALA A 428 6.67 -11.22 -22.90
CA ALA A 428 7.52 -11.11 -24.07
C ALA A 428 8.98 -11.55 -23.81
N VAL A 429 9.49 -11.28 -22.60
CA VAL A 429 10.87 -11.62 -22.21
C VAL A 429 10.96 -13.07 -21.70
N MET A 430 9.95 -13.54 -20.94
CA MET A 430 10.01 -14.83 -20.24
C MET A 430 9.48 -16.03 -21.04
N GLY A 431 9.21 -15.87 -22.33
CA GLY A 431 8.80 -16.97 -23.20
C GLY A 431 7.29 -17.18 -23.29
N GLY A 432 6.51 -16.12 -23.13
CA GLY A 432 5.07 -16.07 -23.32
C GLY A 432 4.24 -16.29 -22.05
N ALA A 433 2.93 -16.16 -22.20
CA ALA A 433 1.97 -16.17 -21.10
C ALA A 433 2.07 -17.45 -20.24
N ARG A 434 2.14 -18.63 -20.86
CA ARG A 434 2.22 -19.91 -20.15
C ARG A 434 3.49 -20.01 -19.29
N ALA A 435 4.64 -19.64 -19.83
CA ALA A 435 5.91 -19.68 -19.11
C ALA A 435 5.95 -18.68 -17.95
N THR A 436 5.27 -17.54 -18.11
CA THR A 436 5.12 -16.53 -17.06
C THR A 436 4.16 -16.98 -15.97
N ASP A 437 3.05 -17.62 -16.32
CA ASP A 437 2.03 -18.13 -15.37
C ASP A 437 2.57 -19.18 -14.39
N ASP A 438 3.69 -19.83 -14.71
CA ASP A 438 4.34 -20.80 -13.82
C ASP A 438 4.96 -20.18 -12.57
N PHE A 439 5.19 -18.85 -12.58
CA PHE A 439 5.83 -18.17 -11.45
C PHE A 439 5.25 -16.77 -11.13
N TYR A 440 4.57 -16.13 -12.09
CA TYR A 440 3.97 -14.79 -11.90
C TYR A 440 2.53 -14.76 -12.44
N ARG A 441 1.56 -14.48 -11.58
CA ARG A 441 0.14 -14.40 -11.92
C ARG A 441 -0.45 -13.04 -11.58
N VAL A 442 -1.30 -12.53 -12.48
CA VAL A 442 -1.99 -11.25 -12.32
C VAL A 442 -3.49 -11.48 -12.25
N PHE A 443 -4.17 -10.77 -11.35
CA PHE A 443 -5.62 -10.78 -11.16
C PHE A 443 -6.13 -9.34 -11.19
N LEU A 444 -7.06 -9.06 -12.08
CA LEU A 444 -7.70 -7.76 -12.19
C LEU A 444 -9.03 -7.79 -11.44
N ALA A 445 -9.27 -6.78 -10.62
CA ALA A 445 -10.44 -6.68 -9.75
C ALA A 445 -11.35 -5.54 -10.22
N PRO A 446 -12.39 -5.82 -11.03
CA PRO A 446 -13.32 -4.82 -11.52
C PRO A 446 -13.98 -4.06 -10.37
N GLY A 447 -14.15 -2.75 -10.52
CA GLY A 447 -14.80 -1.89 -9.54
C GLY A 447 -14.06 -1.71 -8.20
N VAL A 448 -12.89 -2.33 -8.02
CA VAL A 448 -12.07 -2.17 -6.82
C VAL A 448 -11.18 -0.93 -6.95
N ALA A 449 -11.15 -0.12 -5.89
CA ALA A 449 -10.35 1.08 -5.79
C ALA A 449 -8.89 0.77 -5.37
N HIS A 450 -8.08 1.80 -5.11
CA HIS A 450 -6.66 1.64 -4.76
C HIS A 450 -6.46 0.84 -3.47
N CYS A 451 -5.84 -0.31 -3.54
CA CYS A 451 -5.52 -1.24 -2.45
C CYS A 451 -6.74 -1.86 -1.72
N ALA A 452 -7.91 -1.24 -1.76
CA ALA A 452 -9.14 -1.72 -1.13
C ALA A 452 -10.33 -0.82 -1.47
N GLY A 453 -11.53 -1.25 -1.10
CA GLY A 453 -12.76 -0.47 -1.30
C GLY A 453 -13.22 -0.44 -2.75
N GLY A 454 -14.13 0.50 -3.09
CA GLY A 454 -14.85 0.50 -4.36
C GLY A 454 -16.12 -0.35 -4.28
N ALA A 455 -16.81 -0.52 -5.43
CA ALA A 455 -18.02 -1.31 -5.53
C ALA A 455 -17.74 -2.81 -5.76
N GLY A 456 -16.57 -3.12 -6.28
CA GLY A 456 -16.18 -4.47 -6.69
C GLY A 456 -15.64 -5.35 -5.55
N PRO A 457 -15.40 -6.64 -5.85
CA PRO A 457 -14.91 -7.60 -4.88
C PRO A 457 -13.38 -7.52 -4.71
N VAL A 458 -12.95 -7.29 -3.47
CA VAL A 458 -11.53 -7.25 -3.06
C VAL A 458 -11.05 -8.66 -2.72
N PRO A 459 -9.83 -9.09 -3.13
CA PRO A 459 -9.27 -10.38 -2.71
C PRO A 459 -9.29 -10.54 -1.18
N THR A 460 -9.82 -11.65 -0.68
CA THR A 460 -9.99 -11.87 0.76
C THR A 460 -8.70 -12.33 1.45
N ASP A 461 -7.96 -13.25 0.83
CA ASP A 461 -6.68 -13.73 1.34
C ASP A 461 -5.71 -14.15 0.21
N PRO A 462 -5.15 -13.21 -0.52
CA PRO A 462 -4.20 -13.51 -1.59
C PRO A 462 -2.90 -14.16 -1.06
N LEU A 463 -2.52 -13.90 0.20
CA LEU A 463 -1.35 -14.52 0.80
C LEU A 463 -1.55 -16.02 1.02
N ALA A 464 -2.74 -16.47 1.44
CA ALA A 464 -3.01 -17.90 1.58
C ALA A 464 -2.93 -18.62 0.23
N ALA A 465 -3.44 -18.02 -0.85
CA ALA A 465 -3.31 -18.56 -2.19
C ALA A 465 -1.84 -18.64 -2.66
N LEU A 466 -1.03 -17.63 -2.31
CA LEU A 466 0.40 -17.63 -2.61
C LEU A 466 1.15 -18.72 -1.81
N VAL A 467 0.85 -18.87 -0.52
CA VAL A 467 1.41 -19.92 0.35
C VAL A 467 1.12 -21.29 -0.22
N ASP A 468 -0.11 -21.52 -0.64
CA ASP A 468 -0.52 -22.80 -1.26
C ASP A 468 0.24 -23.08 -2.56
N TRP A 469 0.51 -22.03 -3.33
CA TRP A 469 1.31 -22.14 -4.54
C TRP A 469 2.79 -22.44 -4.25
N VAL A 470 3.41 -21.69 -3.33
CA VAL A 470 4.82 -21.87 -2.97
C VAL A 470 5.08 -23.23 -2.33
N GLU A 471 4.25 -23.63 -1.37
CA GLU A 471 4.52 -24.77 -0.52
C GLU A 471 3.96 -26.09 -1.06
N HIS A 472 2.90 -26.05 -1.87
CA HIS A 472 2.22 -27.23 -2.38
C HIS A 472 2.15 -27.29 -3.91
N GLY A 473 2.68 -26.28 -4.61
CA GLY A 473 2.65 -26.22 -6.08
C GLY A 473 1.27 -25.95 -6.68
N ARG A 474 0.26 -25.59 -5.84
CA ARG A 474 -1.11 -25.35 -6.30
C ARG A 474 -1.28 -23.88 -6.75
N ALA A 475 -0.95 -23.64 -8.00
CA ALA A 475 -1.01 -22.31 -8.60
C ALA A 475 -2.47 -21.82 -8.71
N PRO A 476 -2.84 -20.63 -8.19
CA PRO A 476 -4.22 -20.17 -8.19
C PRO A 476 -4.68 -19.71 -9.58
N ASP A 477 -5.65 -20.36 -10.19
CA ASP A 477 -6.34 -19.87 -11.41
C ASP A 477 -7.40 -18.81 -11.08
N THR A 478 -7.83 -18.78 -9.82
CA THR A 478 -8.75 -17.78 -9.27
C THR A 478 -8.29 -17.30 -7.91
N LEU A 479 -8.65 -16.07 -7.54
CA LEU A 479 -8.55 -15.56 -6.17
C LEU A 479 -9.94 -15.37 -5.58
N PRO A 480 -10.25 -15.97 -4.42
CA PRO A 480 -11.46 -15.66 -3.67
C PRO A 480 -11.47 -14.15 -3.31
N ALA A 481 -12.60 -13.51 -3.56
CA ALA A 481 -12.82 -12.10 -3.33
C ALA A 481 -14.21 -11.84 -2.76
N ALA A 482 -14.40 -10.71 -2.11
CA ALA A 482 -15.71 -10.32 -1.59
C ALA A 482 -15.90 -8.80 -1.66
N THR A 483 -17.14 -8.36 -1.82
CA THR A 483 -17.47 -6.93 -1.71
C THR A 483 -17.29 -6.46 -0.27
N THR A 484 -16.82 -5.22 -0.10
CA THR A 484 -16.49 -4.65 1.23
C THR A 484 -17.39 -3.48 1.63
N ASP A 485 -18.53 -3.26 0.93
CA ASP A 485 -19.49 -2.22 1.31
C ASP A 485 -20.12 -2.56 2.67
N ALA A 486 -19.82 -1.75 3.70
CA ALA A 486 -20.32 -1.94 5.06
C ALA A 486 -21.87 -1.83 5.17
N ARG A 487 -22.55 -1.34 4.14
CA ARG A 487 -24.02 -1.19 4.10
C ARG A 487 -24.72 -2.43 3.55
N ARG A 488 -23.97 -3.39 2.99
CA ARG A 488 -24.50 -4.60 2.35
C ARG A 488 -23.77 -5.83 2.86
N PRO A 489 -24.42 -6.99 2.94
CA PRO A 489 -23.72 -8.24 3.19
C PRO A 489 -22.62 -8.47 2.14
N PRO A 490 -21.45 -9.00 2.53
CA PRO A 490 -20.42 -9.35 1.57
C PRO A 490 -20.95 -10.35 0.53
N VAL A 491 -20.72 -10.05 -0.74
CA VAL A 491 -21.01 -10.99 -1.83
C VAL A 491 -19.68 -11.62 -2.25
N ALA A 492 -19.62 -12.95 -2.20
CA ALA A 492 -18.44 -13.71 -2.61
C ALA A 492 -18.33 -13.78 -4.13
N HIS A 493 -17.11 -13.60 -4.62
CA HIS A 493 -16.74 -13.71 -6.04
C HIS A 493 -15.41 -14.43 -6.19
N ASN A 494 -15.09 -14.81 -7.42
CA ASN A 494 -13.74 -15.21 -7.79
C ASN A 494 -13.18 -14.23 -8.81
N LEU A 495 -11.96 -13.77 -8.61
CA LEU A 495 -11.20 -13.05 -9.63
C LEU A 495 -10.46 -14.06 -10.49
N CYS A 496 -10.60 -13.95 -11.79
CA CYS A 496 -9.90 -14.83 -12.72
C CYS A 496 -8.47 -14.37 -12.97
N ARG A 497 -7.60 -15.30 -13.25
CA ARG A 497 -6.25 -15.02 -13.74
C ARG A 497 -6.30 -14.29 -15.09
N TYR A 498 -5.53 -13.19 -15.21
CA TYR A 498 -5.35 -12.46 -16.47
C TYR A 498 -4.92 -13.41 -17.60
N PRO A 499 -5.40 -13.24 -18.85
CA PRO A 499 -6.21 -12.14 -19.35
C PRO A 499 -7.74 -12.30 -19.19
N ARG A 500 -8.22 -13.33 -18.48
CA ARG A 500 -9.64 -13.53 -18.26
C ARG A 500 -10.18 -12.46 -17.29
N THR A 501 -11.44 -12.08 -17.48
CA THR A 501 -12.17 -11.22 -16.55
C THR A 501 -12.98 -12.05 -15.57
N ALA A 502 -13.55 -11.43 -14.52
CA ALA A 502 -14.28 -12.10 -13.44
C ALA A 502 -15.46 -12.99 -13.88
N GLN A 503 -15.93 -12.86 -15.12
CA GLN A 503 -17.03 -13.66 -15.66
C GLN A 503 -16.59 -14.97 -16.31
N ALA A 504 -15.31 -15.13 -16.60
CA ALA A 504 -14.79 -16.22 -17.43
C ALA A 504 -14.12 -17.34 -16.64
N CYS A 505 -14.22 -17.32 -15.31
CA CYS A 505 -13.80 -18.43 -14.49
C CYS A 505 -14.96 -19.30 -14.07
#